data_ceff973ab601e23c216b6538bf74c579
#
_entry.id   ceff973ab601e23c216b6538bf74c579
#
_cell.length_a   1.000
_cell.length_b   1.000
_cell.length_c   1.000
_cell.angle_alpha   90.00
_cell.angle_beta   90.00
_cell.angle_gamma   90.00
#
_symmetry.space_group_name_H-M   'P 1'
#
loop_
_entity.id
_entity.type
_entity.pdbx_description
1 polymer ?
#
loop_
_entity_poly.entity_id
_entity_poly.type
_entity_poly.pdbx_seq_one_letter_code
_entity_poly.pdbx_strand_id
1 'polypeptide(L)'
;NYFETRGYKIELKQEKFELTISSDEIVSTDARFTIDNLDLGDNYRTIDTYFVNADEKIIRRKYNKGERRNSNQTLPRLTFQIFESQINNLSDLDKESFPICKYKPEAETICGIFKTVDEFRKYKNSMEYLTYRRENGPQYVIYCWNLFSTLLFVQECLKRFGSEGDRFILVYRDKTEQEKNKAITDAGIVEEEQKTAQGCKNPYSKILLKSKNIIFRSAPGTGKAYL
;
A
#
# COMPACT_ATOMS: atom_id res chain seq x y z
N ASN A 1 19.59 -27.03 14.04
CA ASN A 1 18.53 -27.19 15.07
C ASN A 1 18.27 -28.69 15.28
N TYR A 2 18.23 -29.17 16.57
CA TYR A 2 18.14 -30.60 16.93
C TYR A 2 16.92 -31.30 16.31
N PHE A 3 15.82 -30.59 16.13
CA PHE A 3 14.58 -31.12 15.55
C PHE A 3 14.63 -31.22 14.02
N GLU A 4 15.29 -30.29 13.33
CA GLU A 4 15.47 -30.34 11.88
C GLU A 4 16.36 -31.49 11.43
N THR A 5 17.40 -31.81 12.21
CA THR A 5 18.29 -32.97 11.95
C THR A 5 17.57 -34.32 12.09
N ARG A 6 16.40 -34.36 12.71
CA ARG A 6 15.54 -35.56 12.82
C ARG A 6 14.35 -35.57 11.85
N GLY A 7 14.31 -34.64 10.90
CA GLY A 7 13.26 -34.60 9.87
C GLY A 7 11.91 -34.02 10.33
N TYR A 8 11.86 -33.41 11.52
CA TYR A 8 10.66 -32.69 11.95
C TYR A 8 10.60 -31.32 11.26
N LYS A 9 9.55 -31.09 10.49
CA LYS A 9 9.21 -29.74 10.02
C LYS A 9 8.65 -28.95 11.20
N ILE A 10 9.44 -28.02 11.72
CA ILE A 10 8.96 -27.03 12.68
C ILE A 10 8.28 -25.93 11.89
N GLU A 11 6.97 -25.99 11.74
CA GLU A 11 6.18 -24.86 11.28
C GLU A 11 5.99 -23.92 12.46
N LEU A 12 6.78 -22.86 12.52
CA LEU A 12 6.52 -21.73 13.41
C LEU A 12 5.19 -21.10 12.96
N LYS A 13 4.10 -21.40 13.64
CA LYS A 13 2.84 -20.67 13.46
C LYS A 13 3.10 -19.22 13.86
N GLN A 14 3.17 -18.35 12.86
CA GLN A 14 3.24 -16.91 13.10
C GLN A 14 1.93 -16.46 13.75
N GLU A 15 2.05 -15.67 14.80
CA GLU A 15 0.90 -15.03 15.44
C GLU A 15 0.19 -14.12 14.44
N LYS A 16 -1.14 -14.18 14.43
CA LYS A 16 -1.98 -13.35 13.58
C LYS A 16 -2.75 -12.39 14.48
N PHE A 17 -2.80 -11.16 14.03
CA PHE A 17 -3.52 -10.09 14.69
C PHE A 17 -4.71 -9.68 13.85
N GLU A 18 -5.73 -9.17 14.50
CA GLU A 18 -6.93 -8.66 13.86
C GLU A 18 -7.11 -7.18 14.22
N LEU A 19 -7.38 -6.36 13.23
CA LEU A 19 -7.74 -4.97 13.35
C LEU A 19 -9.18 -4.80 12.89
N THR A 20 -10.05 -4.37 13.81
CA THR A 20 -11.44 -4.02 13.53
C THR A 20 -11.55 -2.51 13.39
N ILE A 21 -12.12 -2.04 12.29
CA ILE A 21 -12.33 -0.63 11.97
C ILE A 21 -13.83 -0.41 11.87
N SER A 22 -14.38 0.33 12.81
CA SER A 22 -15.77 0.81 12.83
C SER A 22 -15.84 2.32 12.59
N SER A 23 -17.05 2.87 12.55
CA SER A 23 -17.26 4.32 12.48
C SER A 23 -16.63 5.05 13.66
N ASP A 24 -16.67 4.45 14.85
CA ASP A 24 -16.34 5.13 16.11
C ASP A 24 -14.93 4.81 16.59
N GLU A 25 -14.45 3.60 16.34
CA GLU A 25 -13.19 3.13 16.88
C GLU A 25 -12.40 2.24 15.92
N ILE A 26 -11.11 2.11 16.22
CA ILE A 26 -10.20 1.16 15.59
C ILE A 26 -9.57 0.33 16.72
N VAL A 27 -9.85 -0.97 16.74
CA VAL A 27 -9.42 -1.89 17.80
C VAL A 27 -8.54 -2.99 17.21
N SER A 28 -7.40 -3.26 17.83
CA SER A 28 -6.50 -4.33 17.44
C SER A 28 -6.35 -5.38 18.55
N THR A 29 -6.23 -6.64 18.15
CA THR A 29 -5.78 -7.73 19.05
C THR A 29 -4.27 -7.67 19.31
N ASP A 30 -3.51 -6.88 18.57
CA ASP A 30 -2.11 -6.62 18.83
C ASP A 30 -1.96 -5.54 19.90
N ALA A 31 -1.50 -5.92 21.10
CA ALA A 31 -1.30 -4.99 22.22
C ALA A 31 -0.26 -3.88 21.91
N ARG A 32 0.57 -4.06 20.89
CA ARG A 32 1.57 -3.06 20.46
C ARG A 32 0.97 -2.01 19.53
N PHE A 33 -0.18 -2.30 18.94
CA PHE A 33 -0.82 -1.39 18.00
C PHE A 33 -1.37 -0.18 18.75
N THR A 34 -0.99 0.98 18.26
CA THR A 34 -1.65 2.24 18.60
C THR A 34 -1.99 2.98 17.30
N ILE A 35 -3.11 3.65 17.27
CA ILE A 35 -3.52 4.43 16.08
C ILE A 35 -2.48 5.50 15.72
N ASP A 36 -1.70 5.90 16.71
CA ASP A 36 -0.66 6.92 16.60
C ASP A 36 0.63 6.37 15.97
N ASN A 37 0.76 5.05 15.88
CA ASN A 37 1.96 4.41 15.33
C ASN A 37 1.73 3.99 13.88
N LEU A 38 1.72 4.97 12.97
CA LEU A 38 1.47 4.76 11.54
C LEU A 38 2.63 4.05 10.81
N ASP A 39 3.82 3.97 11.42
CA ASP A 39 5.00 3.29 10.87
C ASP A 39 4.89 1.76 10.93
N LEU A 40 3.89 1.21 11.62
CA LEU A 40 3.69 -0.23 11.75
C LEU A 40 3.52 -0.95 10.40
N GLY A 41 2.99 -0.28 9.39
CA GLY A 41 2.72 -0.87 8.08
C GLY A 41 3.94 -1.50 7.40
N ASP A 42 5.15 -1.02 7.71
CA ASP A 42 6.38 -1.54 7.13
C ASP A 42 6.82 -2.86 7.78
N ASN A 43 6.40 -3.13 9.01
CA ASN A 43 6.74 -4.33 9.78
C ASN A 43 5.73 -5.46 9.65
N TYR A 44 4.52 -5.17 9.15
CA TYR A 44 3.43 -6.12 9.06
C TYR A 44 3.13 -6.56 7.62
N ARG A 45 2.56 -7.74 7.51
CA ARG A 45 2.00 -8.27 6.27
C ARG A 45 0.52 -8.56 6.43
N THR A 46 -0.28 -8.01 5.53
CA THR A 46 -1.70 -8.31 5.45
C THR A 46 -1.92 -9.75 4.97
N ILE A 47 -2.80 -10.48 5.66
CA ILE A 47 -3.18 -11.86 5.34
C ILE A 47 -4.56 -11.87 4.68
N ASP A 48 -5.55 -11.19 5.28
CA ASP A 48 -6.91 -11.11 4.77
C ASP A 48 -7.50 -9.72 5.06
N THR A 49 -8.48 -9.32 4.28
CA THR A 49 -9.22 -8.07 4.46
C THR A 49 -10.63 -8.27 3.95
N TYR A 50 -11.62 -7.95 4.78
CA TYR A 50 -13.02 -8.07 4.41
C TYR A 50 -13.87 -7.02 5.13
N PHE A 51 -15.05 -6.77 4.57
CA PHE A 51 -16.08 -5.93 5.15
C PHE A 51 -17.18 -6.82 5.72
N VAL A 52 -17.69 -6.48 6.89
CA VAL A 52 -18.83 -7.11 7.54
C VAL A 52 -19.91 -6.05 7.64
N ASN A 53 -21.07 -6.31 7.03
CA ASN A 53 -22.18 -5.38 7.10
C ASN A 53 -23.03 -5.61 8.38
N ALA A 54 -24.01 -4.74 8.61
CA ALA A 54 -24.93 -4.81 9.76
C ALA A 54 -25.65 -6.17 9.89
N ASP A 55 -25.87 -6.90 8.80
CA ASP A 55 -26.47 -8.24 8.78
C ASP A 55 -25.45 -9.37 8.98
N GLU A 56 -24.24 -9.08 9.46
CA GLU A 56 -23.13 -10.02 9.63
C GLU A 56 -22.66 -10.70 8.34
N LYS A 57 -23.00 -10.15 7.18
CA LYS A 57 -22.58 -10.70 5.90
C LYS A 57 -21.17 -10.25 5.56
N ILE A 58 -20.30 -11.20 5.25
CA ILE A 58 -18.91 -10.95 4.86
C ILE A 58 -18.82 -10.64 3.37
N ILE A 59 -18.21 -9.51 3.03
CA ILE A 59 -17.95 -9.07 1.67
C ILE A 59 -16.44 -8.92 1.48
N ARG A 60 -15.90 -9.62 0.48
CA ARG A 60 -14.48 -9.54 0.09
C ARG A 60 -14.31 -8.79 -1.21
N ARG A 61 -13.10 -8.28 -1.40
CA ARG A 61 -12.75 -7.57 -2.61
C ARG A 61 -12.93 -8.45 -3.85
N LYS A 62 -13.57 -7.90 -4.87
CA LYS A 62 -13.61 -8.45 -6.21
C LYS A 62 -12.44 -7.87 -7.01
N TYR A 63 -11.71 -8.72 -7.72
CA TYR A 63 -10.57 -8.33 -8.56
C TYR A 63 -10.98 -8.32 -10.02
N ASN A 64 -10.53 -7.33 -10.77
CA ASN A 64 -10.69 -7.28 -12.21
C ASN A 64 -9.78 -8.34 -12.87
N LYS A 65 -10.15 -8.77 -14.09
CA LYS A 65 -9.33 -9.72 -14.85
C LYS A 65 -7.94 -9.12 -15.12
N GLY A 66 -6.89 -9.86 -14.75
CA GLY A 66 -5.49 -9.42 -14.92
C GLY A 66 -4.97 -8.44 -13.86
N GLU A 67 -5.78 -8.06 -12.89
CA GLU A 67 -5.36 -7.17 -11.81
C GLU A 67 -4.32 -7.85 -10.91
N ARG A 68 -3.21 -7.16 -10.64
CA ARG A 68 -2.21 -7.63 -9.68
C ARG A 68 -2.76 -7.56 -8.26
N ARG A 69 -2.63 -8.66 -7.52
CA ARG A 69 -3.01 -8.72 -6.12
C ARG A 69 -1.88 -8.10 -5.27
N ASN A 70 -2.11 -6.89 -4.79
CA ASN A 70 -1.24 -6.24 -3.82
C ASN A 70 -1.96 -6.21 -2.46
N SER A 71 -1.47 -6.98 -1.51
CA SER A 71 -2.06 -7.11 -0.17
C SER A 71 -2.12 -5.76 0.56
N ASN A 72 -1.09 -4.93 0.40
CA ASN A 72 -1.00 -3.62 1.07
C ASN A 72 -2.04 -2.59 0.58
N GLN A 73 -2.68 -2.83 -0.56
CA GLN A 73 -3.69 -1.94 -1.12
C GLN A 73 -5.10 -2.52 -1.05
N THR A 74 -5.28 -3.68 -0.44
CA THR A 74 -6.58 -4.39 -0.44
C THR A 74 -7.63 -3.62 0.33
N LEU A 75 -7.33 -3.13 1.53
CA LEU A 75 -8.28 -2.41 2.39
C LEU A 75 -8.84 -1.14 1.73
N PRO A 76 -8.04 -0.16 1.28
CA PRO A 76 -8.58 1.04 0.66
C PRO A 76 -9.32 0.74 -0.65
N ARG A 77 -8.90 -0.26 -1.41
CA ARG A 77 -9.61 -0.68 -2.64
C ARG A 77 -10.94 -1.36 -2.34
N LEU A 78 -11.01 -2.17 -1.28
CA LEU A 78 -12.27 -2.74 -0.82
C LEU A 78 -13.22 -1.63 -0.35
N THR A 79 -12.73 -0.63 0.36
CA THR A 79 -13.50 0.52 0.80
C THR A 79 -14.11 1.29 -0.38
N PHE A 80 -13.34 1.55 -1.43
CA PHE A 80 -13.87 2.12 -2.67
C PHE A 80 -14.95 1.23 -3.30
N GLN A 81 -14.75 -0.10 -3.31
CA GLN A 81 -15.73 -1.03 -3.88
C GLN A 81 -17.05 -1.02 -3.12
N ILE A 82 -17.01 -0.95 -1.79
CA ILE A 82 -18.22 -0.93 -0.93
C ILE A 82 -18.98 0.40 -1.08
N PHE A 83 -18.26 1.52 -1.06
CA PHE A 83 -18.84 2.86 -1.02
C PHE A 83 -18.72 3.63 -2.35
N GLU A 84 -18.47 2.93 -3.46
CA GLU A 84 -18.23 3.55 -4.78
C GLU A 84 -19.36 4.50 -5.20
N SER A 85 -20.62 4.08 -5.00
CA SER A 85 -21.79 4.90 -5.36
C SER A 85 -21.85 6.18 -4.55
N GLN A 86 -21.63 6.10 -3.25
CA GLN A 86 -21.66 7.23 -2.33
C GLN A 86 -20.49 8.19 -2.61
N ILE A 87 -19.28 7.65 -2.81
CA ILE A 87 -18.10 8.45 -3.15
C ILE A 87 -18.31 9.15 -4.51
N ASN A 88 -18.89 8.47 -5.48
CA ASN A 88 -19.15 9.05 -6.81
C ASN A 88 -20.11 10.24 -6.73
N ASN A 89 -21.11 10.14 -5.86
CA ASN A 89 -22.13 11.18 -5.67
C ASN A 89 -21.67 12.37 -4.81
N LEU A 90 -20.49 12.33 -4.18
CA LEU A 90 -19.92 13.48 -3.49
C LEU A 90 -19.69 14.64 -4.46
N SER A 91 -19.91 15.85 -3.97
CA SER A 91 -19.48 17.05 -4.71
C SER A 91 -17.97 17.09 -4.91
N ASP A 92 -17.49 17.86 -5.88
CA ASP A 92 -16.05 18.01 -6.10
C ASP A 92 -15.37 18.61 -4.85
N LEU A 93 -16.02 19.54 -4.17
CA LEU A 93 -15.52 20.15 -2.92
C LEU A 93 -15.42 19.13 -1.78
N ASP A 94 -16.41 18.25 -1.64
CA ASP A 94 -16.38 17.19 -0.62
C ASP A 94 -15.28 16.15 -0.94
N LYS A 95 -15.04 15.85 -2.21
CA LYS A 95 -13.94 15.00 -2.63
C LYS A 95 -12.57 15.63 -2.34
N GLU A 96 -12.39 16.92 -2.61
CA GLU A 96 -11.15 17.64 -2.31
C GLU A 96 -10.84 17.70 -0.81
N SER A 97 -11.85 17.85 0.03
CA SER A 97 -11.72 17.93 1.49
C SER A 97 -11.80 16.58 2.19
N PHE A 98 -11.96 15.46 1.46
CA PHE A 98 -12.14 14.15 2.07
C PHE A 98 -10.87 13.69 2.79
N PRO A 99 -10.91 13.36 4.11
CA PRO A 99 -9.74 12.93 4.86
C PRO A 99 -9.23 11.57 4.36
N ILE A 100 -7.94 11.45 4.09
CA ILE A 100 -7.33 10.23 3.55
C ILE A 100 -6.36 9.60 4.54
N CYS A 101 -5.35 10.36 5.00
CA CYS A 101 -4.33 9.79 5.88
C CYS A 101 -3.61 10.86 6.70
N LYS A 102 -2.85 10.38 7.68
CA LYS A 102 -1.85 11.17 8.41
C LYS A 102 -0.54 10.38 8.46
N TYR A 103 0.59 11.05 8.41
CA TYR A 103 1.89 10.39 8.61
C TYR A 103 2.17 10.05 10.07
N LYS A 104 1.67 10.88 10.98
CA LYS A 104 1.78 10.75 12.43
C LYS A 104 0.69 11.62 13.09
N PRO A 105 0.41 11.40 14.38
CA PRO A 105 -0.73 12.03 15.06
C PRO A 105 -0.80 13.55 14.90
N GLU A 106 0.35 14.23 15.04
CA GLU A 106 0.42 15.69 14.99
C GLU A 106 0.54 16.25 13.57
N ALA A 107 0.68 15.37 12.55
CA ALA A 107 0.80 15.81 11.18
C ALA A 107 -0.55 16.32 10.65
N GLU A 108 -0.48 17.20 9.66
CA GLU A 108 -1.67 17.61 8.92
C GLU A 108 -2.33 16.42 8.24
N THR A 109 -3.67 16.46 8.23
CA THR A 109 -4.46 15.46 7.50
C THR A 109 -4.29 15.69 5.99
N ILE A 110 -3.86 14.66 5.28
CA ILE A 110 -3.85 14.66 3.83
C ILE A 110 -5.26 14.34 3.36
N CYS A 111 -5.84 15.26 2.58
CA CYS A 111 -7.19 15.16 2.04
C CYS A 111 -7.15 15.04 0.51
N GLY A 112 -8.23 14.55 -0.07
CA GLY A 112 -8.49 14.61 -1.50
C GLY A 112 -8.65 13.27 -2.18
N ILE A 113 -9.79 13.14 -2.89
CA ILE A 113 -10.08 12.05 -3.82
C ILE A 113 -10.06 12.65 -5.22
N PHE A 114 -9.03 12.32 -6.00
CA PHE A 114 -8.77 12.91 -7.32
C PHE A 114 -9.29 11.99 -8.44
N LYS A 115 -9.63 12.58 -9.58
CA LYS A 115 -10.09 11.85 -10.78
C LYS A 115 -8.92 11.33 -11.63
N THR A 116 -7.77 12.03 -11.58
CA THR A 116 -6.58 11.69 -12.37
C THR A 116 -5.31 11.75 -11.53
N VAL A 117 -4.28 11.05 -11.99
CA VAL A 117 -2.93 11.12 -11.39
C VAL A 117 -2.33 12.52 -11.54
N ASP A 118 -2.63 13.21 -12.62
CA ASP A 118 -2.10 14.57 -12.87
C ASP A 118 -2.69 15.59 -11.89
N GLU A 119 -3.99 15.48 -11.56
CA GLU A 119 -4.60 16.30 -10.51
C GLU A 119 -3.97 16.01 -9.14
N PHE A 120 -3.81 14.72 -8.78
CA PHE A 120 -3.13 14.32 -7.56
C PHE A 120 -1.72 14.90 -7.47
N ARG A 121 -0.92 14.83 -8.55
CA ARG A 121 0.46 15.34 -8.58
C ARG A 121 0.55 16.84 -8.44
N LYS A 122 -0.44 17.60 -8.91
CA LYS A 122 -0.53 19.05 -8.67
C LYS A 122 -0.74 19.36 -7.19
N TYR A 123 -1.54 18.54 -6.51
CA TYR A 123 -1.79 18.65 -5.08
C TYR A 123 -0.60 18.15 -4.26
N LYS A 124 -0.05 16.99 -4.60
CA LYS A 124 1.10 16.37 -3.92
C LYS A 124 2.06 15.75 -4.91
N ASN A 125 3.27 16.29 -4.96
CA ASN A 125 4.33 15.75 -5.80
C ASN A 125 4.93 14.49 -5.15
N SER A 126 4.21 13.37 -5.24
CA SER A 126 4.59 12.08 -4.69
C SER A 126 4.24 10.96 -5.65
N MET A 127 4.98 9.86 -5.56
CA MET A 127 4.67 8.60 -6.25
C MET A 127 3.85 7.64 -5.36
N GLU A 128 3.59 8.03 -4.12
CA GLU A 128 2.88 7.24 -3.12
C GLU A 128 1.38 7.46 -3.24
N TYR A 129 0.76 6.88 -4.24
CA TYR A 129 -0.68 6.97 -4.43
C TYR A 129 -1.28 5.64 -4.82
N LEU A 130 -2.54 5.48 -4.49
CA LEU A 130 -3.39 4.40 -4.90
C LEU A 130 -4.30 4.88 -6.03
N THR A 131 -4.36 4.10 -7.11
CA THR A 131 -5.35 4.25 -8.16
C THR A 131 -6.40 3.15 -8.02
N TYR A 132 -7.65 3.52 -7.84
CA TYR A 132 -8.80 2.61 -7.98
C TYR A 132 -9.52 2.93 -9.28
N ARG A 133 -9.69 1.92 -10.11
CA ARG A 133 -10.44 2.01 -11.36
C ARG A 133 -11.35 0.79 -11.48
N ARG A 134 -12.61 1.03 -11.72
CA ARG A 134 -13.54 -0.01 -12.15
C ARG A 134 -13.43 -0.21 -13.65
N GLU A 135 -13.67 -1.42 -14.14
CA GLU A 135 -13.80 -1.67 -15.58
C GLU A 135 -15.00 -0.85 -16.08
N ASN A 136 -14.78 0.06 -17.04
CA ASN A 136 -15.77 1.01 -17.57
C ASN A 136 -16.42 1.94 -16.52
N GLY A 137 -15.74 2.22 -15.42
CA GLY A 137 -16.23 3.08 -14.34
C GLY A 137 -15.28 4.22 -13.99
N PRO A 138 -15.62 4.99 -12.94
CA PRO A 138 -14.81 6.10 -12.49
C PRO A 138 -13.43 5.66 -12.03
N GLN A 139 -12.49 6.57 -12.10
CA GLN A 139 -11.17 6.43 -11.53
C GLN A 139 -11.06 7.32 -10.30
N TYR A 140 -10.47 6.78 -9.23
CA TYR A 140 -10.13 7.52 -8.04
C TYR A 140 -8.64 7.39 -7.75
N VAL A 141 -8.02 8.48 -7.34
CA VAL A 141 -6.61 8.56 -6.96
C VAL A 141 -6.53 9.18 -5.58
N ILE A 142 -5.94 8.48 -4.63
CA ILE A 142 -5.71 8.97 -3.27
C ILE A 142 -4.27 8.74 -2.85
N TYR A 143 -3.81 9.54 -1.92
CA TYR A 143 -2.53 9.30 -1.27
C TYR A 143 -2.58 7.99 -0.47
N CYS A 144 -1.61 7.12 -0.69
CA CYS A 144 -1.52 5.84 0.01
C CYS A 144 -0.06 5.39 0.07
N TRP A 145 0.57 5.64 1.16
CA TRP A 145 1.97 5.25 1.42
C TRP A 145 2.07 3.79 1.90
N ASN A 146 1.20 3.38 2.84
CA ASN A 146 1.03 1.97 3.21
C ASN A 146 -0.42 1.69 3.62
N LEU A 147 -0.72 0.44 3.96
CA LEU A 147 -2.08 0.04 4.30
C LEU A 147 -2.63 0.82 5.51
N PHE A 148 -1.82 0.99 6.56
CA PHE A 148 -2.25 1.65 7.80
C PHE A 148 -2.42 3.15 7.61
N SER A 149 -1.73 3.77 6.65
CA SER A 149 -1.91 5.20 6.36
C SER A 149 -3.32 5.54 5.90
N THR A 150 -4.06 4.56 5.36
CA THR A 150 -5.43 4.76 4.85
C THR A 150 -6.53 4.42 5.85
N LEU A 151 -6.21 4.12 7.10
CA LEU A 151 -7.22 3.83 8.14
C LEU A 151 -8.19 5.00 8.34
N LEU A 152 -7.69 6.23 8.28
CA LEU A 152 -8.53 7.43 8.38
C LEU A 152 -9.57 7.51 7.25
N PHE A 153 -9.16 7.23 6.01
CA PHE A 153 -10.06 7.16 4.86
C PHE A 153 -11.16 6.11 5.07
N VAL A 154 -10.79 4.92 5.53
CA VAL A 154 -11.71 3.82 5.76
C VAL A 154 -12.73 4.17 6.84
N GLN A 155 -12.28 4.73 7.96
CA GLN A 155 -13.13 5.14 9.04
C GLN A 155 -14.07 6.30 8.63
N GLU A 156 -13.57 7.27 7.87
CA GLU A 156 -14.39 8.38 7.37
C GLU A 156 -15.46 7.90 6.39
N CYS A 157 -15.17 6.89 5.55
CA CYS A 157 -16.19 6.26 4.71
C CYS A 157 -17.29 5.59 5.56
N LEU A 158 -16.92 4.88 6.63
CA LEU A 158 -17.89 4.28 7.54
C LEU A 158 -18.75 5.35 8.24
N LYS A 159 -18.14 6.44 8.72
CA LYS A 159 -18.85 7.55 9.37
C LYS A 159 -19.89 8.21 8.47
N ARG A 160 -19.54 8.43 7.20
CA ARG A 160 -20.41 9.15 6.26
C ARG A 160 -21.43 8.26 5.59
N PHE A 161 -21.10 7.01 5.32
CA PHE A 161 -21.86 6.15 4.41
C PHE A 161 -22.26 4.80 5.02
N GLY A 162 -21.63 4.39 6.14
CA GLY A 162 -21.90 3.12 6.78
C GLY A 162 -23.20 3.12 7.56
N SER A 163 -23.71 1.91 7.80
CA SER A 163 -24.80 1.64 8.74
C SER A 163 -24.24 1.23 10.10
N GLU A 164 -25.04 1.32 11.14
CA GLU A 164 -24.68 0.81 12.46
C GLU A 164 -24.33 -0.69 12.37
N GLY A 165 -23.18 -1.08 12.91
CA GLY A 165 -22.66 -2.45 12.82
C GLY A 165 -21.74 -2.73 11.63
N ASP A 166 -21.69 -1.85 10.63
CA ASP A 166 -20.74 -1.95 9.51
C ASP A 166 -19.30 -1.82 10.01
N ARG A 167 -18.44 -2.73 9.59
CA ARG A 167 -17.02 -2.71 9.97
C ARG A 167 -16.12 -3.36 8.93
N PHE A 168 -14.88 -2.89 8.85
CA PHE A 168 -13.82 -3.57 8.10
C PHE A 168 -12.95 -4.38 9.06
N ILE A 169 -12.55 -5.55 8.61
CA ILE A 169 -11.63 -6.43 9.34
C ILE A 169 -10.37 -6.58 8.50
N LEU A 170 -9.24 -6.37 9.15
CA LEU A 170 -7.91 -6.57 8.60
C LEU A 170 -7.17 -7.60 9.45
N VAL A 171 -6.81 -8.72 8.85
CA VAL A 171 -5.96 -9.74 9.48
C VAL A 171 -4.53 -9.55 9.00
N TYR A 172 -3.59 -9.44 9.93
CA TYR A 172 -2.17 -9.21 9.63
C TYR A 172 -1.26 -10.02 10.54
N ARG A 173 0.01 -10.06 10.22
CA ARG A 173 1.09 -10.67 11.00
C ARG A 173 2.37 -9.90 10.84
N ASP A 174 3.33 -10.15 11.70
CA ASP A 174 4.69 -9.64 11.52
C ASP A 174 5.30 -10.15 10.22
N LYS A 175 6.09 -9.34 9.54
CA LYS A 175 6.95 -9.78 8.45
C LYS A 175 8.09 -10.63 9.01
N THR A 176 8.45 -11.69 8.30
CA THR A 176 9.66 -12.45 8.59
C THR A 176 10.90 -11.62 8.27
N GLU A 177 12.05 -11.97 8.85
CA GLU A 177 13.32 -11.32 8.54
C GLU A 177 13.66 -11.40 7.03
N GLN A 178 13.30 -12.50 6.37
CA GLN A 178 13.48 -12.66 4.93
C GLN A 178 12.60 -11.68 4.13
N GLU A 179 11.37 -11.44 4.57
CA GLU A 179 10.45 -10.48 3.93
C GLU A 179 10.91 -9.03 4.14
N LYS A 180 11.45 -8.69 5.32
CA LYS A 180 12.03 -7.38 5.62
C LYS A 180 13.27 -7.12 4.75
N ASN A 181 14.18 -8.08 4.67
CA ASN A 181 15.40 -7.96 3.87
C ASN A 181 15.10 -7.84 2.37
N LYS A 182 14.08 -8.55 1.86
CA LYS A 182 13.65 -8.43 0.48
C LYS A 182 13.05 -7.06 0.18
N ALA A 183 12.26 -6.50 1.09
CA ALA A 183 11.68 -5.16 0.95
C ALA A 183 12.78 -4.08 0.88
N ILE A 184 13.83 -4.19 1.70
CA ILE A 184 15.00 -3.30 1.66
C ILE A 184 15.71 -3.39 0.30
N THR A 185 15.90 -4.60 -0.22
CA THR A 185 16.55 -4.80 -1.52
C THR A 185 15.70 -4.23 -2.66
N ASP A 186 14.40 -4.46 -2.64
CA ASP A 186 13.45 -3.95 -3.66
C ASP A 186 13.32 -2.42 -3.57
N ALA A 187 13.31 -1.84 -2.36
CA ALA A 187 13.30 -0.38 -2.15
C ALA A 187 14.61 0.26 -2.62
N GLY A 188 15.76 -0.34 -2.33
CA GLY A 188 17.07 0.12 -2.79
C GLY A 188 17.18 0.12 -4.33
N ILE A 189 16.63 -0.90 -4.99
CA ILE A 189 16.59 -0.97 -6.46
C ILE A 189 15.71 0.14 -7.05
N VAL A 190 14.55 0.43 -6.44
CA VAL A 190 13.64 1.47 -6.90
C VAL A 190 14.23 2.87 -6.69
N GLU A 191 14.95 3.13 -5.58
CA GLU A 191 15.64 4.39 -5.37
C GLU A 191 16.82 4.60 -6.31
N GLU A 192 17.59 3.56 -6.64
CA GLU A 192 18.64 3.62 -7.64
C GLU A 192 18.07 3.82 -9.05
N GLU A 193 17.00 3.14 -9.42
CA GLU A 193 16.34 3.32 -10.71
C GLU A 193 15.74 4.74 -10.87
N GLN A 194 15.22 5.34 -9.82
CA GLN A 194 14.69 6.71 -9.86
C GLN A 194 15.78 7.78 -9.91
N LYS A 195 16.90 7.60 -9.19
CA LYS A 195 18.03 8.52 -9.24
C LYS A 195 18.79 8.46 -10.57
N THR A 196 18.89 7.27 -11.18
CA THR A 196 19.57 7.10 -12.47
C THR A 196 18.71 7.54 -13.66
N ALA A 197 17.38 7.44 -13.58
CA ALA A 197 16.49 7.85 -14.68
C ALA A 197 16.47 9.37 -14.94
N GLN A 198 16.78 10.20 -13.93
CA GLN A 198 16.78 11.67 -14.07
C GLN A 198 18.12 12.29 -14.46
N GLY A 199 19.23 11.54 -14.46
CA GLY A 199 20.58 12.11 -14.64
C GLY A 199 21.47 11.48 -15.72
N CYS A 200 21.22 10.29 -16.19
CA CYS A 200 22.14 9.57 -17.07
C CYS A 200 21.85 9.75 -18.55
N LYS A 201 22.59 10.64 -19.21
CA LYS A 201 22.67 10.74 -20.68
C LYS A 201 23.53 9.60 -21.31
N ASN A 202 24.01 8.65 -20.52
CA ASN A 202 24.87 7.57 -20.99
C ASN A 202 24.04 6.46 -21.68
N PRO A 203 24.30 6.12 -22.94
CA PRO A 203 23.53 5.12 -23.69
C PRO A 203 23.59 3.70 -23.09
N TYR A 204 24.58 3.42 -22.25
CA TYR A 204 24.77 2.12 -21.62
C TYR A 204 23.98 1.95 -20.31
N SER A 205 23.45 3.01 -19.73
CA SER A 205 22.70 2.95 -18.46
C SER A 205 21.52 2.00 -18.51
N LYS A 206 20.75 2.00 -19.62
CA LYS A 206 19.62 1.09 -19.81
C LYS A 206 20.04 -0.38 -19.90
N ILE A 207 21.22 -0.65 -20.46
CA ILE A 207 21.76 -2.00 -20.59
C ILE A 207 22.27 -2.47 -19.22
N LEU A 208 22.93 -1.59 -18.47
CA LEU A 208 23.42 -1.88 -17.13
C LEU A 208 22.30 -2.19 -16.15
N LEU A 209 21.22 -1.40 -16.16
CA LEU A 209 20.02 -1.63 -15.36
C LEU A 209 19.34 -2.97 -15.66
N LYS A 210 19.38 -3.40 -16.92
CA LYS A 210 18.76 -4.65 -17.36
C LYS A 210 19.63 -5.90 -17.06
N SER A 211 20.94 -5.81 -17.25
CA SER A 211 21.86 -6.94 -17.14
C SER A 211 22.71 -6.94 -15.87
N LYS A 212 22.73 -5.84 -15.11
CA LYS A 212 23.54 -5.59 -13.90
C LYS A 212 25.06 -5.74 -14.11
N ASN A 213 25.51 -6.11 -15.29
CA ASN A 213 26.92 -6.26 -15.65
C ASN A 213 27.14 -5.88 -17.10
N ILE A 214 28.12 -5.01 -17.38
CA ILE A 214 28.58 -4.67 -18.72
C ILE A 214 30.10 -4.86 -18.76
N ILE A 215 30.56 -5.66 -19.70
CA ILE A 215 32.00 -5.87 -19.96
C ILE A 215 32.35 -5.12 -21.24
N PHE A 216 33.16 -4.07 -21.12
CA PHE A 216 33.73 -3.36 -22.26
C PHE A 216 35.03 -4.01 -22.69
N ARG A 217 35.07 -4.54 -23.94
CA ARG A 217 36.26 -5.05 -24.54
C ARG A 217 36.77 -4.08 -25.60
N SER A 218 37.92 -3.47 -25.36
CA SER A 218 38.62 -2.61 -26.32
C SER A 218 40.10 -2.59 -26.02
N ALA A 219 40.91 -2.01 -26.93
CA ALA A 219 42.33 -1.87 -26.74
C ALA A 219 42.69 -1.09 -25.47
N PRO A 220 43.83 -1.38 -24.81
CA PRO A 220 44.34 -0.61 -23.68
C PRO A 220 44.49 0.87 -24.05
N GLY A 221 44.16 1.79 -23.13
CA GLY A 221 44.34 3.22 -23.34
C GLY A 221 43.13 3.95 -23.94
N THR A 222 41.97 3.31 -24.14
CA THR A 222 40.79 3.92 -24.77
C THR A 222 39.80 4.59 -23.77
N GLY A 223 40.25 4.96 -22.57
CA GLY A 223 39.44 5.77 -21.65
C GLY A 223 38.28 5.04 -20.95
N LYS A 224 38.33 3.71 -20.84
CA LYS A 224 37.26 2.92 -20.20
C LYS A 224 37.04 3.18 -18.70
N ALA A 225 37.98 3.84 -18.05
CA ALA A 225 37.94 4.12 -16.61
C ALA A 225 37.00 5.26 -16.20
N TYR A 226 36.34 5.93 -17.17
CA TYR A 226 35.49 7.09 -16.93
C TYR A 226 34.02 6.89 -17.33
N LEU A 227 33.57 5.65 -17.41
CA LEU A 227 32.16 5.32 -17.67
C LEU A 227 31.43 4.87 -16.41
#